data_27c5c3f3ce7093038ffbcb1bd3c51f28
#
_entry.id   27c5c3f3ce7093038ffbcb1bd3c51f28
#
_cell.length_a   1.000
_cell.length_b   1.000
_cell.length_c   1.000
_cell.angle_alpha   90.00
_cell.angle_beta   90.00
_cell.angle_gamma   90.00
#
_symmetry.space_group_name_H-M   'P 1'
#
loop_
_entity.id
_entity.type
_entity.pdbx_description
1 polymer ?
#
loop_
_entity_poly.entity_id
_entity_poly.type
_entity_poly.pdbx_seq_one_letter_code
_entity_poly.pdbx_strand_id
1 'polypeptide(L)'
;MNRRKFLKAAGGLAAAPFLKGCDSKPAAAAPPAASPGAGPVAHADGPELKEVKFGIIALTDNSPIVIAHEKGFFKKYGIDSVVSKGANWAAIRDSLSNGDIQATHMLTGMPIASTMGLLGSPKKPMIIPWILNRNGQSITVAKQYKGKVAADPKAFKPLVDEAKAKGSPLTFAMTFPPGTHAMWMRYYLAAGGINPDKDVALITVPPPQMVANMKVGKMDGYCVGEPWNARAIADDIGYTSLNTQDIWPDHPEKVCAFLLEFQEKYPKTVKAVLRGLQEASVWLDNLDNRKEQADIVSKPTYINCPPEIILGRMLGDYDFGDGRKKKDPLYMTFNVRNCNYPQPKYVKWFLSQYRRWGLVEGAPDYAGIAKQVMRPDIYEEVMKEMGASHGGLDNKPETLFDGMTFDPAKPEDYAKGFPVHNLKG
;
A
#
# COMPACT_ATOMS: atom_id res chain seq x y z
N MET A 1 -6.08 -58.88 -27.36
CA MET A 1 -6.48 -60.17 -26.73
C MET A 1 -6.58 -59.99 -25.23
N ASN A 2 -7.76 -59.88 -24.76
CA ASN A 2 -8.51 -60.66 -23.75
C ASN A 2 -7.89 -60.66 -22.36
N ARG A 3 -8.56 -59.97 -21.46
CA ARG A 3 -9.75 -60.31 -20.66
C ARG A 3 -9.42 -60.99 -19.32
N ARG A 4 -9.80 -60.26 -18.26
CA ARG A 4 -10.76 -60.65 -17.21
C ARG A 4 -10.33 -61.58 -16.05
N LYS A 5 -10.63 -61.00 -14.84
CA LYS A 5 -11.42 -61.60 -13.73
C LYS A 5 -10.66 -62.50 -12.73
N PHE A 6 -10.82 -62.36 -11.40
CA PHE A 6 -11.92 -62.63 -10.46
C PHE A 6 -11.41 -62.36 -9.02
N LEU A 7 -12.00 -61.65 -8.19
CA LEU A 7 -12.96 -61.78 -7.11
C LEU A 7 -12.68 -62.80 -5.97
N LYS A 8 -12.90 -62.27 -4.75
CA LYS A 8 -13.39 -62.87 -3.49
C LYS A 8 -12.33 -63.51 -2.58
N ALA A 9 -12.45 -63.49 -1.28
CA ALA A 9 -13.33 -62.90 -0.27
C ALA A 9 -12.78 -63.21 1.15
N ALA A 10 -13.14 -62.37 2.07
CA ALA A 10 -13.60 -62.66 3.44
C ALA A 10 -12.67 -63.19 4.57
N GLY A 11 -12.77 -62.50 5.65
CA GLY A 11 -12.90 -63.07 7.02
C GLY A 11 -11.72 -62.73 7.96
N GLY A 12 -11.88 -61.86 8.91
CA GLY A 12 -12.42 -62.01 10.17
C GLY A 12 -11.50 -61.60 11.34
N LEU A 13 -12.00 -60.71 12.15
CA LEU A 13 -11.90 -60.56 13.63
C LEU A 13 -10.57 -60.24 14.33
N ALA A 14 -10.63 -59.03 14.94
CA ALA A 14 -10.46 -58.69 16.36
C ALA A 14 -9.05 -58.54 16.95
N ALA A 15 -8.76 -57.33 17.40
CA ALA A 15 -8.58 -56.87 18.77
C ALA A 15 -7.81 -55.52 18.80
N ALA A 16 -8.39 -54.52 19.42
CA ALA A 16 -7.76 -53.32 19.93
C ALA A 16 -6.98 -53.66 21.24
N PRO A 17 -6.32 -52.71 21.92
CA PRO A 17 -6.00 -51.30 21.69
C PRO A 17 -4.53 -50.97 21.97
N PHE A 18 -4.07 -49.76 21.58
CA PHE A 18 -3.25 -48.90 22.47
C PHE A 18 -3.17 -47.45 21.88
N LEU A 19 -3.68 -46.53 22.70
CA LEU A 19 -3.59 -45.08 22.57
C LEU A 19 -2.13 -44.62 22.62
N LYS A 20 -1.76 -43.74 21.67
CA LYS A 20 -0.82 -42.62 21.94
C LYS A 20 -1.26 -41.41 21.14
N GLY A 21 -1.52 -40.34 21.87
CA GLY A 21 -2.01 -39.08 21.36
C GLY A 21 -1.04 -38.39 20.37
N CYS A 22 -1.60 -37.82 19.34
CA CYS A 22 -0.98 -36.78 18.55
C CYS A 22 -1.75 -35.49 18.83
N ASP A 23 -1.05 -34.54 19.41
CA ASP A 23 -1.55 -33.17 19.59
C ASP A 23 -1.87 -32.57 18.23
N SER A 24 -3.13 -32.42 17.90
CA SER A 24 -3.63 -31.63 16.81
C SER A 24 -3.86 -30.21 17.32
N LYS A 25 -3.04 -29.26 16.88
CA LYS A 25 -3.33 -27.82 17.00
C LYS A 25 -4.68 -27.51 16.33
N PRO A 26 -5.53 -26.72 16.97
CA PRO A 26 -6.80 -26.36 16.36
C PRO A 26 -6.57 -25.48 15.13
N ALA A 27 -7.15 -25.87 14.01
CA ALA A 27 -7.27 -25.03 12.82
C ALA A 27 -8.07 -23.77 13.17
N ALA A 28 -7.56 -22.62 12.82
CA ALA A 28 -8.27 -21.35 12.96
C ALA A 28 -9.58 -21.43 12.17
N ALA A 29 -10.70 -21.19 12.83
CA ALA A 29 -12.02 -21.14 12.24
C ALA A 29 -12.07 -20.01 11.19
N ALA A 30 -12.56 -20.32 10.00
CA ALA A 30 -12.89 -19.33 8.98
C ALA A 30 -13.97 -18.40 9.51
N PRO A 31 -13.90 -17.09 9.22
CA PRO A 31 -14.95 -16.16 9.60
C PRO A 31 -16.27 -16.51 8.88
N PRO A 32 -17.43 -16.29 9.53
CA PRO A 32 -18.71 -16.60 8.93
C PRO A 32 -18.96 -15.79 7.66
N ALA A 33 -19.47 -16.45 6.62
CA ALA A 33 -19.88 -15.83 5.39
C ALA A 33 -20.95 -14.77 5.67
N ALA A 34 -20.74 -13.55 5.16
CA ALA A 34 -21.71 -12.47 5.24
C ALA A 34 -22.96 -12.84 4.43
N SER A 35 -24.11 -12.80 5.06
CA SER A 35 -25.42 -13.00 4.44
C SER A 35 -25.68 -11.93 3.37
N PRO A 36 -26.17 -12.27 2.17
CA PRO A 36 -26.61 -11.28 1.20
C PRO A 36 -28.02 -10.79 1.56
N GLY A 37 -28.18 -9.48 1.70
CA GLY A 37 -29.48 -8.85 1.67
C GLY A 37 -29.85 -7.98 2.85
N ALA A 38 -29.26 -6.79 2.95
CA ALA A 38 -29.97 -5.65 3.53
C ALA A 38 -30.18 -4.65 2.38
N GLY A 39 -31.43 -4.37 2.06
CA GLY A 39 -31.81 -3.31 1.15
C GLY A 39 -31.24 -1.95 1.59
N PRO A 40 -31.34 -0.90 0.76
CA PRO A 40 -30.74 0.40 1.06
C PRO A 40 -31.27 0.90 2.41
N VAL A 41 -30.38 0.98 3.41
CA VAL A 41 -30.67 1.70 4.64
C VAL A 41 -30.71 3.17 4.24
N ALA A 42 -31.90 3.71 4.04
CA ALA A 42 -32.09 5.14 3.87
C ALA A 42 -31.65 5.81 5.18
N HIS A 43 -30.41 6.29 5.22
CA HIS A 43 -30.00 7.21 6.26
C HIS A 43 -30.82 8.48 6.09
N ALA A 44 -31.56 8.90 7.11
CA ALA A 44 -32.44 10.06 7.11
C ALA A 44 -31.77 11.37 6.70
N ASP A 45 -30.43 11.37 6.70
CA ASP A 45 -29.56 12.49 6.36
C ASP A 45 -28.60 12.09 5.22
N GLY A 46 -28.97 12.40 3.97
CA GLY A 46 -28.10 12.22 2.80
C GLY A 46 -26.86 13.12 2.83
N PRO A 47 -25.90 12.90 1.89
CA PRO A 47 -24.72 13.76 1.75
C PRO A 47 -25.12 15.20 1.40
N GLU A 48 -24.35 16.19 1.85
CA GLU A 48 -24.57 17.60 1.51
C GLU A 48 -24.28 17.87 0.01
N LEU A 49 -23.28 17.16 -0.54
CA LEU A 49 -22.95 17.16 -1.96
C LEU A 49 -23.22 15.79 -2.56
N LYS A 50 -23.96 15.77 -3.66
CA LYS A 50 -24.20 14.54 -4.42
C LYS A 50 -23.01 14.19 -5.33
N GLU A 51 -22.45 15.16 -6.06
CA GLU A 51 -21.29 14.92 -6.93
C GLU A 51 -20.01 15.00 -6.12
N VAL A 52 -19.20 13.94 -6.21
CA VAL A 52 -17.83 13.89 -5.66
C VAL A 52 -16.87 13.43 -6.74
N LYS A 53 -15.85 14.25 -7.02
CA LYS A 53 -14.78 13.95 -7.98
C LYS A 53 -13.59 13.36 -7.25
N PHE A 54 -13.13 12.21 -7.74
CA PHE A 54 -12.00 11.48 -7.21
C PHE A 54 -10.81 11.55 -8.17
N GLY A 55 -9.63 11.81 -7.63
CA GLY A 55 -8.37 11.67 -8.35
C GLY A 55 -7.71 10.32 -8.07
N ILE A 56 -7.18 9.66 -9.11
CA ILE A 56 -6.42 8.42 -8.99
C ILE A 56 -5.15 8.46 -9.84
N ILE A 57 -4.18 7.61 -9.51
CA ILE A 57 -3.04 7.29 -10.35
C ILE A 57 -3.18 5.85 -10.85
N ALA A 58 -2.59 5.51 -11.99
CA ALA A 58 -2.60 4.19 -12.61
C ALA A 58 -1.80 3.16 -11.77
N LEU A 59 -2.41 2.66 -10.71
CA LEU A 59 -1.89 1.69 -9.75
C LEU A 59 -3.03 0.80 -9.24
N THR A 60 -2.77 -0.47 -8.94
CA THR A 60 -3.78 -1.42 -8.47
C THR A 60 -4.37 -1.05 -7.11
N ASP A 61 -3.66 -0.29 -6.32
CA ASP A 61 -4.09 0.20 -5.00
C ASP A 61 -5.15 1.32 -5.07
N ASN A 62 -5.52 1.79 -6.26
CA ASN A 62 -6.69 2.65 -6.49
C ASN A 62 -8.02 1.85 -6.45
N SER A 63 -7.96 0.52 -6.41
CA SER A 63 -9.10 -0.38 -6.51
C SER A 63 -10.27 -0.04 -5.59
N PRO A 64 -10.10 0.36 -4.31
CA PRO A 64 -11.25 0.68 -3.48
C PRO A 64 -12.13 1.81 -4.05
N ILE A 65 -11.51 2.86 -4.61
CA ILE A 65 -12.24 3.97 -5.23
C ILE A 65 -12.90 3.54 -6.54
N VAL A 66 -12.13 2.83 -7.40
CA VAL A 66 -12.64 2.38 -8.71
C VAL A 66 -13.77 1.37 -8.55
N ILE A 67 -13.63 0.40 -7.66
CA ILE A 67 -14.67 -0.60 -7.39
C ILE A 67 -15.90 0.03 -6.75
N ALA A 68 -15.74 0.98 -5.81
CA ALA A 68 -16.88 1.69 -5.24
C ALA A 68 -17.65 2.49 -6.29
N HIS A 69 -16.96 3.05 -7.28
CA HIS A 69 -17.56 3.73 -8.43
C HIS A 69 -18.27 2.76 -9.38
N GLU A 70 -17.57 1.77 -9.91
CA GLU A 70 -18.06 0.86 -10.94
C GLU A 70 -19.18 -0.07 -10.45
N LYS A 71 -19.13 -0.51 -9.18
CA LYS A 71 -20.15 -1.36 -8.56
C LYS A 71 -21.30 -0.58 -7.91
N GLY A 72 -21.25 0.76 -7.96
CA GLY A 72 -22.31 1.63 -7.46
C GLY A 72 -22.37 1.72 -5.93
N PHE A 73 -21.31 1.34 -5.20
CA PHE A 73 -21.29 1.46 -3.75
C PHE A 73 -21.34 2.93 -3.29
N PHE A 74 -20.71 3.85 -4.00
CA PHE A 74 -20.88 5.27 -3.73
C PHE A 74 -22.32 5.74 -3.97
N LYS A 75 -22.93 5.30 -5.08
CA LYS A 75 -24.31 5.66 -5.42
C LYS A 75 -25.32 5.19 -4.38
N LYS A 76 -25.10 4.01 -3.78
CA LYS A 76 -25.91 3.48 -2.68
C LYS A 76 -26.01 4.46 -1.51
N TYR A 77 -24.98 5.26 -1.27
CA TYR A 77 -24.91 6.27 -0.21
C TYR A 77 -25.16 7.70 -0.70
N GLY A 78 -25.77 7.84 -1.89
CA GLY A 78 -26.18 9.13 -2.46
C GLY A 78 -25.06 9.94 -3.11
N ILE A 79 -23.92 9.31 -3.42
CA ILE A 79 -22.79 9.96 -4.09
C ILE A 79 -22.75 9.59 -5.57
N ASP A 80 -22.90 10.59 -6.42
CA ASP A 80 -22.62 10.52 -7.85
C ASP A 80 -21.12 10.76 -8.06
N SER A 81 -20.37 9.67 -8.16
CA SER A 81 -18.91 9.71 -8.21
C SER A 81 -18.38 9.92 -9.63
N VAL A 82 -17.35 10.76 -9.76
CA VAL A 82 -16.56 10.94 -10.99
C VAL A 82 -15.13 10.58 -10.68
N VAL A 83 -14.54 9.62 -11.42
CA VAL A 83 -13.16 9.18 -11.18
C VAL A 83 -12.27 9.63 -12.34
N SER A 84 -11.22 10.37 -12.03
CA SER A 84 -10.27 10.94 -13.01
C SER A 84 -8.85 10.44 -12.75
N LYS A 85 -8.16 10.04 -13.81
CA LYS A 85 -6.76 9.64 -13.74
C LYS A 85 -5.83 10.83 -13.90
N GLY A 86 -5.01 11.10 -12.87
CA GLY A 86 -3.96 12.11 -12.91
C GLY A 86 -2.69 11.61 -13.60
N ALA A 87 -1.92 12.52 -14.17
CA ALA A 87 -0.68 12.22 -14.86
C ALA A 87 0.46 11.83 -13.89
N ASN A 88 0.48 12.41 -12.70
CA ASN A 88 1.47 12.19 -11.66
C ASN A 88 0.94 12.67 -10.29
N TRP A 89 1.70 12.40 -9.23
CA TRP A 89 1.30 12.73 -7.87
C TRP A 89 1.24 14.23 -7.58
N ALA A 90 2.07 15.06 -8.23
CA ALA A 90 2.00 16.52 -8.07
C ALA A 90 0.67 17.05 -8.62
N ALA A 91 0.25 16.60 -9.81
CA ALA A 91 -1.03 16.99 -10.39
C ALA A 91 -2.22 16.59 -9.49
N ILE A 92 -2.21 15.39 -8.92
CA ILE A 92 -3.24 14.94 -7.97
C ILE A 92 -3.28 15.83 -6.73
N ARG A 93 -2.11 16.10 -6.12
CA ARG A 93 -2.01 17.00 -4.95
C ARG A 93 -2.57 18.39 -5.26
N ASP A 94 -2.20 18.94 -6.40
CA ASP A 94 -2.59 20.29 -6.78
C ASP A 94 -4.09 20.36 -7.08
N SER A 95 -4.65 19.36 -7.79
CA SER A 95 -6.10 19.27 -8.03
C SER A 95 -6.90 19.19 -6.73
N LEU A 96 -6.43 18.42 -5.72
CA LEU A 96 -7.08 18.39 -4.42
C LEU A 96 -6.94 19.74 -3.70
N SER A 97 -5.73 20.32 -3.71
CA SER A 97 -5.45 21.61 -3.04
C SER A 97 -6.26 22.77 -3.59
N ASN A 98 -6.57 22.72 -4.88
CA ASN A 98 -7.38 23.74 -5.60
C ASN A 98 -8.89 23.47 -5.50
N GLY A 99 -9.32 22.29 -5.02
CA GLY A 99 -10.74 21.91 -4.96
C GLY A 99 -11.31 21.37 -6.28
N ASP A 100 -10.47 21.12 -7.31
CA ASP A 100 -10.89 20.54 -8.59
C ASP A 100 -11.42 19.09 -8.38
N ILE A 101 -10.86 18.39 -7.41
CA ILE A 101 -11.34 17.11 -6.88
C ILE A 101 -11.58 17.22 -5.37
N GLN A 102 -12.52 16.43 -4.83
CA GLN A 102 -12.91 16.48 -3.42
C GLN A 102 -12.23 15.41 -2.59
N ALA A 103 -11.90 14.28 -3.21
CA ALA A 103 -11.24 13.15 -2.57
C ALA A 103 -10.20 12.55 -3.51
N THR A 104 -9.22 11.86 -2.97
CA THR A 104 -8.20 11.23 -3.81
C THR A 104 -7.55 10.03 -3.15
N HIS A 105 -7.17 9.09 -3.97
CA HIS A 105 -6.15 8.09 -3.70
C HIS A 105 -4.78 8.77 -3.66
N MET A 106 -4.08 8.69 -2.52
CA MET A 106 -2.85 9.44 -2.28
C MET A 106 -1.84 8.61 -1.48
N LEU A 107 -0.55 8.84 -1.69
CA LEU A 107 0.52 8.24 -0.86
C LEU A 107 0.42 8.78 0.58
N THR A 108 0.53 7.94 1.59
CA THR A 108 0.34 8.33 3.01
C THR A 108 1.14 9.56 3.43
N GLY A 109 2.36 9.72 2.93
CA GLY A 109 3.21 10.87 3.27
C GLY A 109 2.76 12.20 2.64
N MET A 110 1.97 12.19 1.57
CA MET A 110 1.59 13.42 0.86
C MET A 110 0.67 14.34 1.67
N PRO A 111 -0.41 13.87 2.32
CA PRO A 111 -1.21 14.70 3.20
C PRO A 111 -0.42 15.31 4.35
N ILE A 112 0.56 14.57 4.90
CA ILE A 112 1.46 15.05 5.94
C ILE A 112 2.28 16.23 5.43
N ALA A 113 2.94 16.06 4.26
CA ALA A 113 3.76 17.10 3.66
C ALA A 113 2.94 18.33 3.26
N SER A 114 1.73 18.15 2.74
CA SER A 114 0.83 19.27 2.40
C SER A 114 0.35 20.02 3.64
N THR A 115 0.03 19.31 4.72
CA THR A 115 -0.35 19.94 5.99
C THR A 115 0.78 20.80 6.57
N MET A 116 2.03 20.36 6.40
CA MET A 116 3.21 21.05 6.89
C MET A 116 3.78 22.09 5.90
N GLY A 117 3.42 22.03 4.62
CA GLY A 117 4.01 22.88 3.57
C GLY A 117 5.42 22.44 3.18
N LEU A 118 5.71 21.13 3.15
CA LEU A 118 7.04 20.57 2.88
C LEU A 118 7.24 20.17 1.41
N LEU A 119 8.51 20.15 0.98
CA LEU A 119 8.94 19.58 -0.29
C LEU A 119 8.18 20.14 -1.51
N GLY A 120 7.93 21.44 -1.51
CA GLY A 120 7.20 22.14 -2.56
C GLY A 120 5.68 21.87 -2.58
N SER A 121 5.15 21.25 -1.52
CA SER A 121 3.71 21.15 -1.33
C SER A 121 3.13 22.48 -0.84
N PRO A 122 2.01 22.96 -1.40
CA PRO A 122 1.26 24.05 -0.80
C PRO A 122 0.90 23.71 0.64
N LYS A 123 0.98 24.69 1.55
CA LYS A 123 0.52 24.48 2.92
C LYS A 123 -1.01 24.45 2.95
N LYS A 124 -1.57 23.28 2.77
CA LYS A 124 -3.01 23.00 2.81
C LYS A 124 -3.26 21.84 3.76
N PRO A 125 -3.95 22.04 4.87
CA PRO A 125 -4.30 20.97 5.80
C PRO A 125 -5.14 19.90 5.11
N MET A 126 -4.66 18.66 5.17
CA MET A 126 -5.33 17.48 4.64
C MET A 126 -5.56 16.47 5.74
N ILE A 127 -6.63 15.70 5.61
CA ILE A 127 -6.99 14.63 6.56
C ILE A 127 -7.00 13.28 5.88
N ILE A 128 -6.74 12.25 6.69
CA ILE A 128 -6.79 10.84 6.32
C ILE A 128 -7.80 10.14 7.25
N PRO A 129 -9.06 10.02 6.86
CA PRO A 129 -10.05 9.24 7.61
C PRO A 129 -10.08 7.76 7.19
N TRP A 130 -9.31 7.35 6.16
CA TRP A 130 -9.37 6.01 5.59
C TRP A 130 -8.04 5.60 4.96
N ILE A 131 -7.52 4.44 5.35
CA ILE A 131 -6.42 3.77 4.65
C ILE A 131 -7.03 2.89 3.55
N LEU A 132 -6.61 3.10 2.30
CA LEU A 132 -7.17 2.35 1.15
C LEU A 132 -6.61 0.94 1.06
N ASN A 133 -5.31 0.78 1.30
CA ASN A 133 -4.65 -0.52 1.29
C ASN A 133 -3.43 -0.56 2.20
N ARG A 134 -3.02 -1.77 2.53
CA ARG A 134 -1.72 -2.07 3.15
C ARG A 134 -0.87 -2.91 2.21
N ASN A 135 0.46 -2.79 2.34
CA ASN A 135 1.43 -3.53 1.54
C ASN A 135 1.27 -3.29 0.03
N GLY A 136 1.66 -4.25 -0.81
CA GLY A 136 1.41 -4.21 -2.27
C GLY A 136 2.39 -3.35 -3.05
N GLN A 137 3.58 -3.09 -2.51
CA GLN A 137 4.65 -2.36 -3.14
C GLN A 137 5.90 -3.22 -3.20
N SER A 138 6.82 -2.88 -4.10
CA SER A 138 8.07 -3.61 -4.21
C SER A 138 9.22 -2.72 -4.65
N ILE A 139 10.43 -3.20 -4.38
CA ILE A 139 11.68 -2.65 -4.91
C ILE A 139 12.10 -3.55 -6.07
N THR A 140 11.96 -3.03 -7.27
CA THR A 140 12.35 -3.68 -8.52
C THR A 140 13.70 -3.17 -8.96
N VAL A 141 14.57 -4.09 -9.39
CA VAL A 141 15.96 -3.86 -9.77
C VAL A 141 16.16 -4.29 -11.21
N ALA A 142 16.99 -3.59 -11.96
CA ALA A 142 17.28 -3.88 -13.36
C ALA A 142 17.89 -5.28 -13.52
N LYS A 143 17.50 -5.97 -14.61
CA LYS A 143 17.90 -7.35 -14.91
C LYS A 143 19.42 -7.60 -14.87
N GLN A 144 20.22 -6.62 -15.18
CA GLN A 144 21.70 -6.72 -15.17
C GLN A 144 22.30 -7.08 -13.80
N TYR A 145 21.53 -6.89 -12.73
CA TYR A 145 21.94 -7.23 -11.35
C TYR A 145 21.45 -8.61 -10.90
N LYS A 146 20.71 -9.34 -11.75
CA LYS A 146 20.22 -10.69 -11.44
C LYS A 146 21.41 -11.61 -11.13
N GLY A 147 21.31 -12.33 -10.01
CA GLY A 147 22.39 -13.18 -9.50
C GLY A 147 23.48 -12.43 -8.71
N LYS A 148 23.50 -11.09 -8.73
CA LYS A 148 24.44 -10.26 -7.96
C LYS A 148 23.79 -9.66 -6.73
N VAL A 149 22.56 -9.21 -6.88
CA VAL A 149 21.76 -8.60 -5.81
C VAL A 149 20.47 -9.42 -5.66
N ALA A 150 20.22 -9.91 -4.47
CA ALA A 150 18.98 -10.59 -4.11
C ALA A 150 18.14 -9.70 -3.16
N ALA A 151 17.58 -10.28 -2.09
CA ALA A 151 16.78 -9.55 -1.12
C ALA A 151 17.59 -8.63 -0.19
N ASP A 152 18.90 -8.93 0.03
CA ASP A 152 19.74 -8.16 0.92
C ASP A 152 20.27 -6.88 0.22
N PRO A 153 19.88 -5.68 0.69
CA PRO A 153 20.34 -4.42 0.11
C PRO A 153 21.87 -4.21 0.26
N LYS A 154 22.55 -4.90 1.17
CA LYS A 154 24.01 -4.82 1.35
C LYS A 154 24.76 -5.25 0.10
N ALA A 155 24.16 -6.14 -0.70
CA ALA A 155 24.75 -6.58 -1.97
C ALA A 155 24.90 -5.45 -3.02
N PHE A 156 24.16 -4.34 -2.87
CA PHE A 156 24.32 -3.15 -3.71
C PHE A 156 25.53 -2.30 -3.33
N LYS A 157 25.98 -2.35 -2.06
CA LYS A 157 27.03 -1.42 -1.58
C LYS A 157 28.30 -1.43 -2.44
N PRO A 158 28.91 -2.59 -2.77
CA PRO A 158 30.09 -2.62 -3.63
C PRO A 158 29.85 -2.02 -5.02
N LEU A 159 28.66 -2.28 -5.60
CA LEU A 159 28.30 -1.78 -6.92
C LEU A 159 28.11 -0.26 -6.92
N VAL A 160 27.51 0.27 -5.86
CA VAL A 160 27.34 1.72 -5.65
C VAL A 160 28.70 2.40 -5.49
N ASP A 161 29.58 1.84 -4.67
CA ASP A 161 30.92 2.41 -4.44
C ASP A 161 31.75 2.43 -5.71
N GLU A 162 31.70 1.35 -6.49
CA GLU A 162 32.39 1.27 -7.79
C GLU A 162 31.87 2.30 -8.79
N ALA A 163 30.54 2.41 -8.91
CA ALA A 163 29.89 3.35 -9.82
C ALA A 163 30.19 4.80 -9.43
N LYS A 164 30.14 5.10 -8.13
CA LYS A 164 30.47 6.44 -7.58
C LYS A 164 31.94 6.78 -7.83
N ALA A 165 32.87 5.85 -7.61
CA ALA A 165 34.30 6.05 -7.88
C ALA A 165 34.58 6.34 -9.36
N LYS A 166 33.77 5.81 -10.27
CA LYS A 166 33.84 6.09 -11.72
C LYS A 166 33.14 7.40 -12.13
N GLY A 167 32.57 8.15 -11.19
CA GLY A 167 31.83 9.39 -11.47
C GLY A 167 30.49 9.20 -12.16
N SER A 168 29.94 7.98 -12.14
CA SER A 168 28.63 7.62 -12.72
C SER A 168 27.78 6.88 -11.68
N PRO A 169 27.22 7.59 -10.68
CA PRO A 169 26.47 6.96 -9.60
C PRO A 169 25.25 6.22 -10.11
N LEU A 170 24.91 5.09 -9.47
CA LEU A 170 23.70 4.35 -9.78
C LEU A 170 22.46 5.21 -9.54
N THR A 171 21.45 5.00 -10.36
CA THR A 171 20.20 5.79 -10.33
C THR A 171 19.04 4.93 -9.81
N PHE A 172 18.39 5.39 -8.75
CA PHE A 172 17.18 4.79 -8.22
C PHE A 172 16.00 5.75 -8.37
N ALA A 173 14.81 5.19 -8.61
CA ALA A 173 13.62 6.01 -8.79
C ALA A 173 12.58 5.77 -7.68
N MET A 174 11.91 6.84 -7.34
CA MET A 174 10.71 6.87 -6.50
C MET A 174 9.61 7.63 -7.22
N THR A 175 8.38 7.60 -6.72
CA THR A 175 7.25 8.21 -7.42
C THR A 175 6.97 9.64 -7.00
N PHE A 176 7.28 10.00 -5.75
CA PHE A 176 7.10 11.37 -5.22
C PHE A 176 7.88 11.53 -3.89
N PRO A 177 8.62 12.66 -3.67
CA PRO A 177 9.54 12.80 -2.56
C PRO A 177 8.97 12.58 -1.15
N PRO A 178 7.80 13.11 -0.74
CA PRO A 178 7.24 12.86 0.59
C PRO A 178 6.48 11.52 0.69
N GLY A 179 6.36 10.76 -0.41
CA GLY A 179 5.52 9.58 -0.46
C GLY A 179 6.16 8.32 0.11
N THR A 180 5.35 7.27 0.24
CA THR A 180 5.74 5.95 0.75
C THR A 180 6.89 5.35 -0.06
N HIS A 181 6.82 5.36 -1.39
CA HIS A 181 7.85 4.78 -2.25
C HIS A 181 9.24 5.44 -2.07
N ALA A 182 9.27 6.77 -1.79
CA ALA A 182 10.51 7.47 -1.49
C ALA A 182 11.07 7.01 -0.15
N MET A 183 10.23 6.86 0.86
CA MET A 183 10.67 6.40 2.19
C MET A 183 11.14 4.95 2.14
N TRP A 184 10.46 4.06 1.40
CA TRP A 184 10.89 2.67 1.22
C TRP A 184 12.21 2.56 0.47
N MET A 185 12.40 3.29 -0.62
CA MET A 185 13.66 3.29 -1.36
C MET A 185 14.82 3.80 -0.49
N ARG A 186 14.62 4.90 0.24
CA ARG A 186 15.60 5.44 1.18
C ARG A 186 15.93 4.46 2.30
N TYR A 187 14.91 3.82 2.87
CA TYR A 187 15.06 2.85 3.94
C TYR A 187 15.84 1.61 3.47
N TYR A 188 15.49 1.07 2.30
CA TYR A 188 16.17 -0.06 1.68
C TYR A 188 17.65 0.24 1.42
N LEU A 189 17.97 1.34 0.77
CA LEU A 189 19.36 1.72 0.48
C LEU A 189 20.15 1.91 1.77
N ALA A 190 19.58 2.58 2.76
CA ALA A 190 20.24 2.85 4.04
C ALA A 190 20.49 1.57 4.86
N ALA A 191 19.61 0.59 4.81
CA ALA A 191 19.83 -0.73 5.42
C ALA A 191 21.01 -1.48 4.77
N GLY A 192 21.30 -1.16 3.50
CA GLY A 192 22.51 -1.59 2.79
C GLY A 192 23.77 -0.75 3.08
N GLY A 193 23.69 0.24 3.97
CA GLY A 193 24.80 1.16 4.26
C GLY A 193 25.03 2.23 3.17
N ILE A 194 24.04 2.47 2.31
CA ILE A 194 24.07 3.42 1.20
C ILE A 194 23.30 4.69 1.59
N ASN A 195 23.94 5.85 1.56
CA ASN A 195 23.25 7.11 1.77
C ASN A 195 22.51 7.53 0.48
N PRO A 196 21.16 7.57 0.48
CA PRO A 196 20.37 7.81 -0.74
C PRO A 196 20.56 9.20 -1.36
N ASP A 197 21.06 10.18 -0.58
CA ASP A 197 21.28 11.55 -1.06
C ASP A 197 22.74 11.85 -1.45
N LYS A 198 23.69 10.95 -1.10
CA LYS A 198 25.13 11.17 -1.29
C LYS A 198 25.81 10.13 -2.19
N ASP A 199 25.27 8.90 -2.20
CA ASP A 199 25.96 7.78 -2.82
C ASP A 199 25.34 7.36 -4.15
N VAL A 200 24.07 7.73 -4.39
CA VAL A 200 23.30 7.41 -5.59
C VAL A 200 22.54 8.64 -6.09
N ALA A 201 22.05 8.57 -7.33
CA ALA A 201 21.07 9.51 -7.84
C ALA A 201 19.66 8.99 -7.52
N LEU A 202 18.85 9.76 -6.76
CA LEU A 202 17.47 9.41 -6.46
C LEU A 202 16.53 10.33 -7.24
N ILE A 203 15.83 9.79 -8.25
CA ILE A 203 14.99 10.54 -9.18
C ILE A 203 13.50 10.29 -8.96
N THR A 204 12.67 11.23 -9.40
CA THR A 204 11.21 11.10 -9.38
C THR A 204 10.68 10.69 -10.75
N VAL A 205 9.95 9.58 -10.83
CA VAL A 205 9.35 9.08 -12.08
C VAL A 205 7.89 8.69 -11.81
N PRO A 206 6.94 9.13 -12.65
CA PRO A 206 5.55 8.68 -12.54
C PRO A 206 5.41 7.16 -12.69
N PRO A 207 4.51 6.50 -11.93
CA PRO A 207 4.38 5.04 -11.94
C PRO A 207 4.28 4.40 -13.34
N PRO A 208 3.44 4.89 -14.29
CA PRO A 208 3.35 4.26 -15.61
C PRO A 208 4.61 4.37 -16.46
N GLN A 209 5.56 5.22 -16.08
CA GLN A 209 6.81 5.44 -16.83
C GLN A 209 7.99 4.62 -16.28
N MET A 210 7.84 3.96 -15.12
CA MET A 210 8.93 3.22 -14.45
C MET A 210 9.54 2.17 -15.37
N VAL A 211 8.72 1.28 -15.92
CA VAL A 211 9.17 0.16 -16.77
C VAL A 211 9.89 0.66 -18.03
N ALA A 212 9.33 1.65 -18.71
CA ALA A 212 9.92 2.22 -19.92
C ALA A 212 11.28 2.88 -19.67
N ASN A 213 11.42 3.62 -18.55
CA ASN A 213 12.69 4.24 -18.19
C ASN A 213 13.74 3.20 -17.78
N MET A 214 13.37 2.13 -17.07
CA MET A 214 14.31 1.04 -16.76
C MET A 214 14.73 0.29 -18.03
N LYS A 215 13.81 0.03 -18.96
CA LYS A 215 14.10 -0.65 -20.23
C LYS A 215 15.19 0.05 -21.05
N VAL A 216 15.21 1.38 -21.01
CA VAL A 216 16.23 2.18 -21.74
C VAL A 216 17.43 2.54 -20.88
N GLY A 217 17.62 1.89 -19.73
CA GLY A 217 18.80 2.02 -18.88
C GLY A 217 18.89 3.33 -18.10
N LYS A 218 17.79 4.08 -17.93
CA LYS A 218 17.80 5.35 -17.18
C LYS A 218 17.78 5.19 -15.67
N MET A 219 17.61 3.97 -15.18
CA MET A 219 17.61 3.67 -13.75
C MET A 219 18.02 2.23 -13.48
N ASP A 220 18.62 2.01 -12.32
CA ASP A 220 19.11 0.73 -11.82
C ASP A 220 18.11 0.01 -10.94
N GLY A 221 17.19 0.76 -10.35
CA GLY A 221 16.09 0.22 -9.54
C GLY A 221 15.02 1.28 -9.25
N TYR A 222 13.88 0.83 -8.77
CA TYR A 222 12.80 1.71 -8.35
C TYR A 222 11.93 1.10 -7.26
N CYS A 223 11.23 1.94 -6.50
CA CYS A 223 10.12 1.53 -5.65
C CYS A 223 8.82 2.10 -6.19
N VAL A 224 7.83 1.23 -6.41
CA VAL A 224 6.52 1.59 -6.94
C VAL A 224 5.46 0.56 -6.55
N GLY A 225 4.18 0.94 -6.64
CA GLY A 225 3.05 0.04 -6.52
C GLY A 225 2.82 -0.83 -7.74
N GLU A 226 2.00 -1.88 -7.56
CA GLU A 226 1.59 -2.73 -8.68
C GLU A 226 0.66 -1.96 -9.65
N PRO A 227 0.66 -2.33 -10.94
CA PRO A 227 1.24 -3.55 -11.52
C PRO A 227 2.66 -3.37 -12.10
N TRP A 228 3.34 -2.27 -11.85
CA TRP A 228 4.57 -1.93 -12.57
C TRP A 228 5.77 -2.81 -12.20
N ASN A 229 5.74 -3.45 -11.02
CA ASN A 229 6.73 -4.48 -10.67
C ASN A 229 6.46 -5.78 -11.44
N ALA A 230 5.20 -6.25 -11.45
CA ALA A 230 4.81 -7.42 -12.24
C ALA A 230 5.08 -7.21 -13.74
N ARG A 231 4.84 -6.01 -14.26
CA ARG A 231 5.09 -5.65 -15.66
C ARG A 231 6.57 -5.70 -16.02
N ALA A 232 7.46 -5.20 -15.16
CA ALA A 232 8.90 -5.28 -15.42
C ALA A 232 9.40 -6.72 -15.49
N ILE A 233 8.83 -7.61 -14.69
CA ILE A 233 9.16 -9.04 -14.70
C ILE A 233 8.60 -9.70 -15.95
N ALA A 234 7.34 -9.44 -16.33
CA ALA A 234 6.71 -9.98 -17.52
C ALA A 234 7.44 -9.57 -18.81
N ASP A 235 7.96 -8.34 -18.84
CA ASP A 235 8.74 -7.82 -19.97
C ASP A 235 10.24 -8.22 -19.91
N ASP A 236 10.66 -9.01 -18.91
CA ASP A 236 12.06 -9.44 -18.67
C ASP A 236 13.06 -8.27 -18.58
N ILE A 237 12.64 -7.17 -17.96
CA ILE A 237 13.45 -5.94 -17.81
C ILE A 237 14.09 -5.86 -16.42
N GLY A 238 13.41 -6.36 -15.41
CA GLY A 238 13.81 -6.32 -14.02
C GLY A 238 13.28 -7.49 -13.20
N TYR A 239 13.66 -7.51 -11.95
CA TYR A 239 13.18 -8.49 -10.96
C TYR A 239 12.95 -7.79 -9.61
N THR A 240 12.11 -8.37 -8.76
CA THR A 240 11.88 -7.83 -7.41
C THR A 240 13.01 -8.26 -6.49
N SER A 241 13.72 -7.29 -5.91
CA SER A 241 14.66 -7.54 -4.82
C SER A 241 13.92 -7.88 -3.54
N LEU A 242 13.01 -6.98 -3.12
CA LEU A 242 12.32 -7.05 -1.83
C LEU A 242 10.90 -6.47 -1.96
N ASN A 243 9.93 -7.08 -1.29
CA ASN A 243 8.62 -6.50 -1.09
C ASN A 243 8.65 -5.52 0.10
N THR A 244 7.89 -4.45 0.03
CA THR A 244 7.89 -3.46 1.13
C THR A 244 7.32 -4.01 2.44
N GLN A 245 6.42 -5.00 2.38
CA GLN A 245 5.95 -5.73 3.55
C GLN A 245 7.04 -6.56 4.24
N ASP A 246 8.12 -6.92 3.53
CA ASP A 246 9.27 -7.56 4.14
C ASP A 246 10.11 -6.53 4.92
N ILE A 247 10.00 -5.23 4.60
CA ILE A 247 10.58 -4.13 5.38
C ILE A 247 9.76 -3.88 6.65
N TRP A 248 8.46 -3.68 6.49
CA TRP A 248 7.52 -3.45 7.58
C TRP A 248 6.18 -4.13 7.27
N PRO A 249 5.87 -5.27 7.92
CA PRO A 249 4.61 -5.97 7.71
C PRO A 249 3.40 -5.08 8.01
N ASP A 250 2.40 -5.15 7.14
CA ASP A 250 1.15 -4.37 7.28
C ASP A 250 1.32 -2.85 7.36
N HIS A 251 2.36 -2.33 6.71
CA HIS A 251 2.55 -0.89 6.61
C HIS A 251 1.40 -0.20 5.85
N PRO A 252 1.05 1.06 6.19
CA PRO A 252 0.08 1.83 5.42
C PRO A 252 0.66 2.18 4.06
N GLU A 253 -0.18 2.20 3.02
CA GLU A 253 0.33 2.55 1.70
C GLU A 253 -0.47 3.70 1.08
N LYS A 254 -1.67 3.46 0.59
CA LYS A 254 -2.52 4.53 0.04
C LYS A 254 -3.63 4.90 1.00
N VAL A 255 -4.03 6.14 0.91
CA VAL A 255 -5.07 6.73 1.74
C VAL A 255 -6.14 7.39 0.87
N CYS A 256 -7.37 7.44 1.37
CA CYS A 256 -8.35 8.38 0.87
C CYS A 256 -8.17 9.70 1.62
N ALA A 257 -7.68 10.72 0.92
CA ALA A 257 -7.40 12.02 1.50
C ALA A 257 -8.44 13.06 1.09
N PHE A 258 -8.71 13.98 2.00
CA PHE A 258 -9.59 15.14 1.81
C PHE A 258 -8.88 16.39 2.34
N LEU A 259 -9.29 17.57 1.86
CA LEU A 259 -8.95 18.82 2.55
C LEU A 259 -9.69 18.88 3.90
N LEU A 260 -9.06 19.41 4.94
CA LEU A 260 -9.69 19.63 6.24
C LEU A 260 -10.93 20.53 6.08
N GLU A 261 -10.80 21.66 5.37
CA GLU A 261 -11.91 22.60 5.10
C GLU A 261 -13.09 21.95 4.37
N PHE A 262 -12.84 20.94 3.51
CA PHE A 262 -13.89 20.19 2.85
C PHE A 262 -14.67 19.32 3.86
N GLN A 263 -13.95 18.62 4.74
CA GLN A 263 -14.58 17.78 5.76
C GLN A 263 -15.38 18.62 6.78
N GLU A 264 -14.89 19.78 7.17
CA GLU A 264 -15.60 20.68 8.08
C GLU A 264 -16.89 21.20 7.46
N LYS A 265 -16.88 21.48 6.15
CA LYS A 265 -18.04 21.99 5.42
C LYS A 265 -19.04 20.91 5.02
N TYR A 266 -18.55 19.69 4.71
CA TYR A 266 -19.35 18.62 4.15
C TYR A 266 -19.14 17.28 4.89
N PRO A 267 -19.35 17.23 6.22
CA PRO A 267 -19.05 16.03 7.02
C PRO A 267 -19.89 14.81 6.65
N LYS A 268 -21.15 14.97 6.27
CA LYS A 268 -22.01 13.84 5.85
C LYS A 268 -21.59 13.28 4.49
N THR A 269 -21.08 14.14 3.59
CA THR A 269 -20.54 13.74 2.29
C THR A 269 -19.27 12.89 2.48
N VAL A 270 -18.36 13.30 3.35
CA VAL A 270 -17.17 12.49 3.70
C VAL A 270 -17.59 11.13 4.24
N LYS A 271 -18.51 11.07 5.21
CA LYS A 271 -19.00 9.80 5.75
C LYS A 271 -19.66 8.91 4.69
N ALA A 272 -20.44 9.49 3.77
CA ALA A 272 -21.07 8.75 2.67
C ALA A 272 -20.01 8.11 1.75
N VAL A 273 -18.92 8.83 1.45
CA VAL A 273 -17.77 8.29 0.71
C VAL A 273 -17.14 7.12 1.48
N LEU A 274 -16.90 7.26 2.79
CA LEU A 274 -16.28 6.20 3.58
C LEU A 274 -17.16 4.93 3.65
N ARG A 275 -18.49 5.06 3.71
CA ARG A 275 -19.40 3.90 3.64
C ARG A 275 -19.27 3.15 2.31
N GLY A 276 -19.17 3.87 1.19
CA GLY A 276 -18.93 3.26 -0.12
C GLY A 276 -17.56 2.56 -0.20
N LEU A 277 -16.52 3.16 0.40
CA LEU A 277 -15.19 2.55 0.49
C LEU A 277 -15.19 1.30 1.36
N GLN A 278 -15.96 1.27 2.46
CA GLN A 278 -16.06 0.08 3.30
C GLN A 278 -16.62 -1.10 2.51
N GLU A 279 -17.70 -0.92 1.75
CA GLU A 279 -18.27 -2.00 0.94
C GLU A 279 -17.29 -2.47 -0.14
N ALA A 280 -16.62 -1.55 -0.80
CA ALA A 280 -15.62 -1.88 -1.80
C ALA A 280 -14.44 -2.63 -1.19
N SER A 281 -13.96 -2.22 -0.01
CA SER A 281 -12.83 -2.85 0.67
C SER A 281 -13.15 -4.29 1.10
N VAL A 282 -14.35 -4.52 1.65
CA VAL A 282 -14.84 -5.88 1.98
C VAL A 282 -14.96 -6.74 0.74
N TRP A 283 -15.56 -6.21 -0.33
CA TRP A 283 -15.70 -6.91 -1.60
C TRP A 283 -14.34 -7.30 -2.18
N LEU A 284 -13.35 -6.40 -2.12
CA LEU A 284 -12.00 -6.61 -2.65
C LEU A 284 -11.22 -7.71 -1.92
N ASP A 285 -11.40 -7.89 -0.61
CA ASP A 285 -10.66 -8.91 0.14
C ASP A 285 -11.28 -10.32 0.04
N ASN A 286 -12.42 -10.47 -0.65
CA ASN A 286 -12.83 -11.76 -1.16
C ASN A 286 -12.02 -12.10 -2.42
N LEU A 287 -11.15 -13.11 -2.33
CA LEU A 287 -10.26 -13.51 -3.43
C LEU A 287 -11.00 -13.95 -4.70
N ASP A 288 -12.24 -14.45 -4.60
CA ASP A 288 -13.07 -14.80 -5.76
C ASP A 288 -13.39 -13.58 -6.63
N ASN A 289 -13.39 -12.40 -6.06
CA ASN A 289 -13.65 -11.14 -6.77
C ASN A 289 -12.39 -10.55 -7.45
N ARG A 290 -11.20 -11.11 -7.19
CA ARG A 290 -9.94 -10.54 -7.70
C ARG A 290 -9.83 -10.57 -9.23
N LYS A 291 -10.46 -11.56 -9.88
CA LYS A 291 -10.52 -11.58 -11.33
C LYS A 291 -11.36 -10.42 -11.86
N GLU A 292 -12.56 -10.22 -11.34
CA GLU A 292 -13.42 -9.09 -11.72
C GLU A 292 -12.74 -7.75 -11.40
N GLN A 293 -12.08 -7.65 -10.25
CA GLN A 293 -11.25 -6.48 -9.92
C GLN A 293 -10.21 -6.19 -11.00
N ALA A 294 -9.42 -7.20 -11.40
CA ALA A 294 -8.38 -7.04 -12.41
C ALA A 294 -8.97 -6.60 -13.77
N ASP A 295 -10.09 -7.21 -14.20
CA ASP A 295 -10.79 -6.85 -15.42
C ASP A 295 -11.30 -5.40 -15.40
N ILE A 296 -11.81 -4.92 -14.26
CA ILE A 296 -12.31 -3.55 -14.10
C ILE A 296 -11.16 -2.54 -14.14
N VAL A 297 -10.14 -2.73 -13.26
CA VAL A 297 -9.08 -1.72 -13.10
C VAL A 297 -8.08 -1.70 -14.24
N SER A 298 -8.01 -2.75 -15.07
CA SER A 298 -7.14 -2.84 -16.25
C SER A 298 -7.50 -1.86 -17.35
N LYS A 299 -8.75 -1.36 -17.36
CA LYS A 299 -9.26 -0.46 -18.42
C LYS A 299 -8.34 0.75 -18.64
N PRO A 300 -8.27 1.29 -19.89
CA PRO A 300 -7.46 2.48 -20.21
C PRO A 300 -7.78 3.71 -19.35
N THR A 301 -9.03 3.84 -18.89
CA THR A 301 -9.48 4.90 -17.97
C THR A 301 -8.77 4.87 -16.62
N TYR A 302 -8.35 3.68 -16.16
CA TYR A 302 -7.76 3.49 -14.84
C TYR A 302 -6.26 3.17 -14.93
N ILE A 303 -5.86 1.90 -15.10
CA ILE A 303 -4.44 1.53 -15.06
C ILE A 303 -3.84 1.44 -16.46
N ASN A 304 -4.59 0.92 -17.44
CA ASN A 304 -4.11 0.62 -18.79
C ASN A 304 -2.94 -0.41 -18.77
N CYS A 305 -3.20 -1.54 -18.10
CA CYS A 305 -2.27 -2.67 -18.03
C CYS A 305 -3.08 -3.97 -18.21
N PRO A 306 -2.56 -4.98 -18.93
CA PRO A 306 -3.27 -6.24 -19.13
C PRO A 306 -3.72 -6.88 -17.81
N PRO A 307 -4.98 -7.38 -17.72
CA PRO A 307 -5.53 -7.89 -16.47
C PRO A 307 -4.78 -9.12 -15.92
N GLU A 308 -4.17 -9.93 -16.78
CA GLU A 308 -3.36 -11.08 -16.38
C GLU A 308 -2.09 -10.69 -15.62
N ILE A 309 -1.50 -9.52 -15.91
CA ILE A 309 -0.35 -8.99 -15.18
C ILE A 309 -0.78 -8.50 -13.78
N ILE A 310 -1.98 -7.93 -13.69
CA ILE A 310 -2.55 -7.45 -12.43
C ILE A 310 -2.95 -8.63 -11.54
N LEU A 311 -3.64 -9.63 -12.11
CA LEU A 311 -4.33 -10.68 -11.37
C LEU A 311 -3.39 -11.53 -10.51
N GLY A 312 -2.24 -11.94 -11.04
CA GLY A 312 -1.30 -12.77 -10.29
C GLY A 312 -0.93 -12.16 -8.94
N ARG A 313 -0.57 -10.89 -8.93
CA ARG A 313 -0.25 -10.15 -7.71
C ARG A 313 -1.44 -10.02 -6.77
N MET A 314 -2.64 -9.80 -7.33
CA MET A 314 -3.87 -9.67 -6.53
C MET A 314 -4.28 -10.98 -5.88
N LEU A 315 -3.95 -12.12 -6.48
CA LEU A 315 -4.14 -13.45 -5.89
C LEU A 315 -3.00 -13.86 -4.95
N GLY A 316 -1.95 -13.06 -4.86
CA GLY A 316 -0.77 -13.37 -4.06
C GLY A 316 0.18 -14.39 -4.70
N ASP A 317 0.06 -14.63 -6.01
CA ASP A 317 1.01 -15.42 -6.78
C ASP A 317 2.21 -14.55 -7.13
N TYR A 318 3.22 -14.57 -6.24
CA TYR A 318 4.35 -13.68 -6.36
C TYR A 318 5.56 -14.38 -7.00
N ASP A 319 5.81 -14.05 -8.27
CA ASP A 319 7.06 -14.35 -8.97
C ASP A 319 8.01 -13.14 -8.81
N PHE A 320 9.20 -13.35 -8.26
CA PHE A 320 10.19 -12.30 -8.10
C PHE A 320 10.98 -12.02 -9.39
N GLY A 321 10.88 -12.87 -10.41
CA GLY A 321 11.59 -12.72 -11.69
C GLY A 321 13.04 -13.22 -11.67
N ASP A 322 13.54 -13.68 -10.53
CA ASP A 322 14.89 -14.23 -10.35
C ASP A 322 14.93 -15.71 -10.00
N GLY A 323 13.79 -16.38 -10.05
CA GLY A 323 13.59 -17.80 -9.70
C GLY A 323 12.92 -17.98 -8.34
N ARG A 324 12.90 -16.97 -7.48
CA ARG A 324 12.14 -17.00 -6.22
C ARG A 324 10.64 -16.85 -6.53
N LYS A 325 9.82 -17.62 -5.82
CA LYS A 325 8.35 -17.54 -5.87
C LYS A 325 7.76 -17.62 -4.47
N LYS A 326 6.64 -16.95 -4.23
CA LYS A 326 5.93 -16.94 -2.97
C LYS A 326 4.43 -16.95 -3.22
N LYS A 327 3.68 -17.68 -2.42
CA LYS A 327 2.22 -17.52 -2.34
C LYS A 327 1.91 -16.67 -1.12
N ASP A 328 1.35 -15.51 -1.34
CA ASP A 328 1.03 -14.55 -0.30
C ASP A 328 -0.31 -13.84 -0.56
N PRO A 329 -1.43 -14.44 -0.17
CA PRO A 329 -2.76 -13.85 -0.36
C PRO A 329 -2.92 -12.48 0.34
N LEU A 330 -2.03 -12.16 1.29
CA LEU A 330 -2.01 -10.91 2.03
C LEU A 330 -1.01 -9.88 1.47
N TYR A 331 -0.45 -10.15 0.28
CA TYR A 331 0.47 -9.22 -0.38
C TYR A 331 -0.12 -7.82 -0.55
N MET A 332 -1.41 -7.71 -0.85
CA MET A 332 -2.15 -6.45 -0.85
C MET A 332 -3.51 -6.67 -0.22
N THR A 333 -3.79 -5.96 0.86
CA THR A 333 -5.05 -6.06 1.61
C THR A 333 -5.80 -4.74 1.58
N PHE A 334 -7.13 -4.81 1.59
CA PHE A 334 -8.01 -3.65 1.50
C PHE A 334 -8.96 -3.50 2.69
N ASN A 335 -9.18 -4.55 3.49
CA ASN A 335 -10.07 -4.53 4.65
C ASN A 335 -9.55 -5.36 5.83
N VAL A 336 -9.03 -6.60 5.56
CA VAL A 336 -8.63 -7.51 6.64
C VAL A 336 -7.52 -6.93 7.51
N ARG A 337 -7.40 -7.47 8.74
CA ARG A 337 -6.38 -7.08 9.72
C ARG A 337 -6.40 -5.60 10.09
N ASN A 338 -7.59 -5.00 10.18
CA ASN A 338 -7.77 -3.58 10.51
C ASN A 338 -7.08 -2.64 9.49
N CYS A 339 -7.11 -3.03 8.20
CA CYS A 339 -6.42 -2.33 7.12
C CYS A 339 -6.80 -0.84 7.06
N ASN A 340 -8.09 -0.55 7.14
CA ASN A 340 -8.64 0.78 6.86
C ASN A 340 -8.52 1.78 8.01
N TYR A 341 -8.14 1.30 9.22
CA TYR A 341 -8.05 2.16 10.40
C TYR A 341 -6.89 3.16 10.28
N PRO A 342 -7.15 4.48 10.36
CA PRO A 342 -6.11 5.51 10.22
C PRO A 342 -5.33 5.68 11.54
N GLN A 343 -4.28 4.88 11.72
CA GLN A 343 -3.45 4.88 12.93
C GLN A 343 -2.56 6.12 13.01
N PRO A 344 -2.63 6.93 14.09
CA PRO A 344 -1.75 8.07 14.28
C PRO A 344 -0.25 7.71 14.26
N LYS A 345 0.12 6.49 14.65
CA LYS A 345 1.51 6.00 14.59
C LYS A 345 2.12 6.08 13.20
N TYR A 346 1.31 5.96 12.14
CA TYR A 346 1.81 6.06 10.77
C TYR A 346 2.36 7.45 10.46
N VAL A 347 1.66 8.51 10.86
CA VAL A 347 2.17 9.88 10.72
C VAL A 347 3.47 10.05 11.50
N LYS A 348 3.54 9.57 12.74
CA LYS A 348 4.75 9.64 13.56
C LYS A 348 5.94 8.94 12.90
N TRP A 349 5.70 7.78 12.25
CA TRP A 349 6.75 7.08 11.50
C TRP A 349 7.22 7.92 10.30
N PHE A 350 6.30 8.46 9.48
CA PHE A 350 6.68 9.31 8.35
C PHE A 350 7.46 10.55 8.80
N LEU A 351 7.03 11.21 9.86
CA LEU A 351 7.73 12.37 10.44
C LEU A 351 9.13 11.99 10.93
N SER A 352 9.29 10.81 11.55
CA SER A 352 10.62 10.32 11.96
C SER A 352 11.53 10.08 10.77
N GLN A 353 11.01 9.57 9.64
CA GLN A 353 11.78 9.44 8.41
C GLN A 353 12.06 10.79 7.76
N TYR A 354 11.12 11.75 7.77
CA TYR A 354 11.41 13.11 7.29
C TYR A 354 12.51 13.77 8.12
N ARG A 355 12.48 13.59 9.44
CA ARG A 355 13.54 14.04 10.36
C ARG A 355 14.87 13.37 10.05
N ARG A 356 14.89 12.04 9.94
CA ARG A 356 16.07 11.24 9.59
C ARG A 356 16.77 11.74 8.32
N TRP A 357 16.00 12.09 7.30
CA TRP A 357 16.52 12.51 5.99
C TRP A 357 16.74 14.02 5.86
N GLY A 358 16.55 14.79 6.94
CA GLY A 358 16.73 16.25 6.93
C GLY A 358 15.72 16.96 6.03
N LEU A 359 14.56 16.37 5.80
CA LEU A 359 13.42 16.99 5.09
C LEU A 359 12.65 17.92 6.03
N VAL A 360 12.84 17.75 7.33
CA VAL A 360 12.36 18.62 8.41
C VAL A 360 13.53 18.97 9.31
N GLU A 361 13.69 20.25 9.64
CA GLU A 361 14.69 20.73 10.58
C GLU A 361 14.15 20.62 12.03
N GLY A 362 14.99 20.16 12.97
CA GLY A 362 14.58 19.93 14.32
C GLY A 362 13.54 18.82 14.49
N ALA A 363 13.08 18.64 15.72
CA ALA A 363 12.01 17.68 16.03
C ALA A 363 10.65 18.27 15.66
N PRO A 364 9.87 17.65 14.77
CA PRO A 364 8.52 18.10 14.46
C PRO A 364 7.55 17.83 15.62
N ASP A 365 6.40 18.52 15.63
CA ASP A 365 5.30 18.17 16.54
C ASP A 365 4.62 16.86 16.10
N TYR A 366 5.23 15.73 16.48
CA TYR A 366 4.78 14.40 16.14
C TYR A 366 3.32 14.12 16.52
N ALA A 367 2.93 14.58 17.72
CA ALA A 367 1.60 14.30 18.28
C ALA A 367 0.52 15.19 17.64
N GLY A 368 0.79 16.49 17.53
CA GLY A 368 -0.15 17.46 16.98
C GLY A 368 -0.41 17.21 15.50
N ILE A 369 0.65 16.95 14.69
CA ILE A 369 0.49 16.65 13.26
C ILE A 369 -0.24 15.31 13.07
N ALA A 370 0.08 14.29 13.87
CA ALA A 370 -0.60 13.00 13.79
C ALA A 370 -2.09 13.12 14.11
N LYS A 371 -2.46 13.91 15.12
CA LYS A 371 -3.85 14.19 15.50
C LYS A 371 -4.59 14.99 14.43
N GLN A 372 -3.91 15.93 13.77
CA GLN A 372 -4.51 16.76 12.74
C GLN A 372 -4.78 15.95 11.45
N VAL A 373 -3.84 15.10 11.04
CA VAL A 373 -3.88 14.39 9.76
C VAL A 373 -4.68 13.10 9.85
N MET A 374 -4.44 12.23 10.84
CA MET A 374 -5.16 10.98 11.00
C MET A 374 -6.45 11.20 11.78
N ARG A 375 -7.57 10.72 11.22
CA ARG A 375 -8.91 10.95 11.75
C ARG A 375 -9.63 9.64 12.08
N PRO A 376 -9.13 8.87 13.07
CA PRO A 376 -9.79 7.67 13.55
C PRO A 376 -11.21 7.94 14.10
N ASP A 377 -11.45 9.14 14.63
CA ASP A 377 -12.75 9.60 15.08
C ASP A 377 -13.84 9.50 14.00
N ILE A 378 -13.54 9.99 12.79
CA ILE A 378 -14.47 9.91 11.63
C ILE A 378 -14.66 8.45 11.19
N TYR A 379 -13.56 7.68 11.15
CA TYR A 379 -13.59 6.27 10.81
C TYR A 379 -14.50 5.47 11.75
N GLU A 380 -14.27 5.58 13.06
CA GLU A 380 -15.02 4.87 14.11
C GLU A 380 -16.52 5.22 14.09
N GLU A 381 -16.83 6.50 13.87
CA GLU A 381 -18.22 6.95 13.74
C GLU A 381 -18.91 6.26 12.55
N VAL A 382 -18.26 6.21 11.37
CA VAL A 382 -18.80 5.54 10.17
C VAL A 382 -18.96 4.05 10.41
N MET A 383 -17.97 3.38 10.99
CA MET A 383 -18.05 1.94 11.26
C MET A 383 -19.17 1.60 12.25
N LYS A 384 -19.34 2.43 13.28
CA LYS A 384 -20.46 2.31 14.25
C LYS A 384 -21.82 2.48 13.55
N GLU A 385 -21.97 3.50 12.70
CA GLU A 385 -23.21 3.75 11.95
C GLU A 385 -23.55 2.59 11.01
N MET A 386 -22.53 1.92 10.44
CA MET A 386 -22.70 0.74 9.57
C MET A 386 -22.91 -0.56 10.35
N GLY A 387 -22.77 -0.56 11.68
CA GLY A 387 -22.74 -1.78 12.49
C GLY A 387 -21.58 -2.71 12.11
N ALA A 388 -20.52 -2.16 11.55
CA ALA A 388 -19.37 -2.91 11.09
C ALA A 388 -18.32 -3.06 12.20
N SER A 389 -17.74 -4.25 12.30
CA SER A 389 -16.64 -4.50 13.23
C SER A 389 -15.37 -3.80 12.74
N HIS A 390 -14.65 -3.18 13.65
CA HIS A 390 -13.35 -2.56 13.40
C HIS A 390 -12.40 -2.76 14.56
N GLY A 391 -11.10 -2.70 14.29
CA GLY A 391 -10.08 -2.62 15.33
C GLY A 391 -10.00 -1.22 15.94
N GLY A 392 -9.11 -1.04 16.89
CA GLY A 392 -8.84 0.23 17.55
C GLY A 392 -7.42 0.72 17.31
N LEU A 393 -7.04 1.71 18.12
CA LEU A 393 -5.68 2.25 18.15
C LEU A 393 -4.66 1.16 18.52
N ASP A 394 -3.57 1.12 17.77
CA ASP A 394 -2.43 0.28 18.03
C ASP A 394 -1.16 1.14 18.14
N ASN A 395 -0.62 1.22 19.35
CA ASN A 395 0.58 1.99 19.66
C ASN A 395 1.75 1.08 20.07
N LYS A 396 1.70 -0.21 19.76
CA LYS A 396 2.78 -1.13 20.07
C LYS A 396 4.02 -0.79 19.24
N PRO A 397 5.22 -0.92 19.83
CA PRO A 397 6.47 -0.87 19.07
C PRO A 397 6.52 -1.98 18.01
N GLU A 398 7.12 -1.67 16.87
CA GLU A 398 7.27 -2.59 15.74
C GLU A 398 8.72 -2.60 15.27
N THR A 399 9.29 -3.80 15.12
CA THR A 399 10.65 -3.95 14.61
C THR A 399 10.64 -4.17 13.11
N LEU A 400 11.39 -3.34 12.37
CA LEU A 400 11.53 -3.44 10.93
C LEU A 400 12.65 -4.42 10.56
N PHE A 401 12.78 -4.73 9.28
CA PHE A 401 13.65 -5.82 8.78
C PHE A 401 15.14 -5.64 9.09
N ASP A 402 15.60 -4.42 9.33
CA ASP A 402 16.98 -4.08 9.70
C ASP A 402 17.25 -4.17 11.22
N GLY A 403 16.26 -4.63 11.99
CA GLY A 403 16.33 -4.76 13.45
C GLY A 403 16.02 -3.48 14.22
N MET A 404 15.77 -2.36 13.52
CA MET A 404 15.39 -1.10 14.15
C MET A 404 13.93 -1.15 14.63
N THR A 405 13.71 -0.82 15.91
CA THR A 405 12.37 -0.84 16.51
C THR A 405 11.78 0.57 16.54
N PHE A 406 10.66 0.75 15.83
CA PHE A 406 9.86 1.96 15.89
C PHE A 406 8.91 1.92 17.09
N ASP A 407 9.16 2.76 18.08
CA ASP A 407 8.24 3.02 19.18
C ASP A 407 7.47 4.32 18.91
N PRO A 408 6.13 4.27 18.72
CA PRO A 408 5.33 5.47 18.49
C PRO A 408 5.35 6.51 19.62
N ALA A 409 5.80 6.13 20.83
CA ALA A 409 6.00 7.03 21.95
C ALA A 409 7.32 7.81 21.84
N LYS A 410 8.30 7.32 21.06
CA LYS A 410 9.65 7.87 20.95
C LYS A 410 10.10 8.05 19.50
N PRO A 411 9.33 8.73 18.64
CA PRO A 411 9.64 8.83 17.21
C PRO A 411 10.93 9.62 16.91
N GLU A 412 11.31 10.58 17.76
CA GLU A 412 12.57 11.33 17.61
C GLU A 412 13.80 10.45 17.90
N ASP A 413 13.72 9.60 18.93
CA ASP A 413 14.80 8.66 19.25
C ASP A 413 14.99 7.67 18.08
N TYR A 414 13.88 7.20 17.48
CA TYR A 414 13.93 6.37 16.29
C TYR A 414 14.61 7.07 15.12
N ALA A 415 14.27 8.34 14.85
CA ALA A 415 14.89 9.12 13.78
C ALA A 415 16.42 9.26 13.95
N LYS A 416 16.88 9.43 15.20
CA LYS A 416 18.29 9.60 15.55
C LYS A 416 19.08 8.30 15.65
N GLY A 417 18.41 7.15 15.82
CA GLY A 417 19.04 5.87 16.06
C GLY A 417 19.69 5.22 14.84
N PHE A 418 19.49 5.74 13.64
CA PHE A 418 20.00 5.13 12.42
C PHE A 418 21.47 5.49 12.13
N PRO A 419 22.29 4.52 11.69
CA PRO A 419 23.68 4.78 11.30
C PRO A 419 23.80 5.62 10.01
N VAL A 420 22.81 5.51 9.11
CA VAL A 420 22.73 6.29 7.87
C VAL A 420 21.60 7.29 7.97
N HIS A 421 21.94 8.56 8.03
CA HIS A 421 20.98 9.66 8.16
C HIS A 421 21.55 10.97 7.59
N ASN A 422 20.67 11.95 7.41
CA ASN A 422 21.00 13.34 7.01
C ASN A 422 20.33 14.34 7.95
N LEU A 423 20.36 14.09 9.26
CA LEU A 423 19.76 14.98 10.27
C LEU A 423 20.31 16.41 10.13
N LYS A 424 19.38 17.38 10.25
CA LYS A 424 19.69 18.81 10.28
C LYS A 424 19.15 19.41 11.57
N GLY A 425 19.99 20.15 12.30
CA GLY A 425 19.62 20.95 13.45
C GLY A 425 19.09 20.18 14.65
#